data_74d7ddcc63500827bbc176597f652011
#
_entry.id   74d7ddcc63500827bbc176597f652011
#
_cell.length_a   1.000
_cell.length_b   1.000
_cell.length_c   1.000
_cell.angle_alpha   90.00
_cell.angle_beta   90.00
_cell.angle_gamma   90.00
#
_symmetry.space_group_name_H-M   'P 1'
#
loop_
_entity.id
_entity.type
_entity.pdbx_description
1 polymer ?
#
loop_
_entity_poly.entity_id
_entity_poly.type
_entity_poly.pdbx_seq_one_letter_code
_entity_poly.pdbx_strand_id
1 'polypeptide(L)'
;VLLIDLARTSAAVAADSARLAKIRHLAELLGRVGPDEAEIAIAYLSGELPQRQIGVGWRSLSDLPEPRQIATATLGQVDALLERIKAQTGTGSQAARRELLGQLFGAVTRQEQSFLHRLLTGELRQGALDGVMIEAIARAADVPSAEVRRALTLRGSLPAVGAAALRGGVAELKAFHLEVGRAVAPMLAQSAASVTAALEKAGVPAAVEWKLDGVRVQAHRSGDDVAVFTRTLDDITGQVPELVEAVLGLPGTDLVLDGEVLALRPDGRPEPFQVTSGRVASRTGVASLRETVPLTVFFFDALRVGGADLLDLPDQERHAALETAVPAELITPRLVTADAEEAEAFFGDAVRRGHEGVVVKSLGTPYAAGRRGAGWIKVKPRHTLDLVVLAAEWGSGRRRGWLSNLHLGAYDPETGGFVMLGKTFKGLTDELLTWQTEQFLRIAENPADGPADGPADGPAESPGDGHVVTLTPTLVVEIAFDGVQRSSRYPGGMALRFARVLRYRPDKRPEEADTVATVRAIMP
;
A
#
# COMPACT_ATOMS: atom_id res chain seq x y z
N VAL A 1 7.41 17.91 -30.14
CA VAL A 1 8.71 17.62 -29.50
C VAL A 1 9.33 16.39 -30.17
N LEU A 2 10.65 16.35 -30.34
CA LEU A 2 11.35 15.17 -30.88
C LEU A 2 11.57 14.12 -29.78
N LEU A 3 11.60 12.85 -30.16
CA LEU A 3 11.89 11.75 -29.23
C LEU A 3 13.26 11.91 -28.57
N ILE A 4 14.25 12.48 -29.28
CA ILE A 4 15.58 12.73 -28.74
C ILE A 4 15.57 13.65 -27.52
N ASP A 5 14.62 14.58 -27.43
CA ASP A 5 14.50 15.47 -26.28
C ASP A 5 14.09 14.69 -25.02
N LEU A 6 13.16 13.72 -25.16
CA LEU A 6 12.79 12.80 -24.08
C LEU A 6 13.96 11.88 -23.70
N ALA A 7 14.65 11.32 -24.69
CA ALA A 7 15.78 10.43 -24.45
C ALA A 7 16.92 11.13 -23.69
N ARG A 8 17.23 12.39 -24.06
CA ARG A 8 18.23 13.23 -23.37
C ARG A 8 17.80 13.59 -21.95
N THR A 9 16.53 13.98 -21.78
CA THR A 9 15.98 14.29 -20.45
C THR A 9 16.00 13.07 -19.55
N SER A 10 15.56 11.92 -20.05
CA SER A 10 15.61 10.64 -19.31
C SER A 10 17.04 10.30 -18.89
N ALA A 11 18.03 10.48 -19.76
CA ALA A 11 19.44 10.24 -19.43
C ALA A 11 19.94 11.21 -18.36
N ALA A 12 19.60 12.51 -18.44
CA ALA A 12 19.97 13.52 -17.45
C ALA A 12 19.35 13.20 -16.07
N VAL A 13 18.07 12.81 -16.05
CA VAL A 13 17.36 12.40 -14.81
C VAL A 13 17.99 11.15 -14.19
N ALA A 14 18.43 10.19 -15.01
CA ALA A 14 19.08 8.97 -14.52
C ALA A 14 20.47 9.27 -13.95
N ALA A 15 21.21 10.19 -14.55
CA ALA A 15 22.57 10.57 -14.13
C ALA A 15 22.60 11.43 -12.85
N ASP A 16 21.51 12.11 -12.53
CA ASP A 16 21.44 13.02 -11.38
C ASP A 16 20.91 12.30 -10.13
N SER A 17 21.59 12.45 -9.00
CA SER A 17 21.13 11.89 -7.72
C SER A 17 20.21 12.85 -6.95
N ALA A 18 20.30 14.16 -7.23
CA ALA A 18 19.58 15.19 -6.52
C ALA A 18 18.12 15.31 -7.00
N ARG A 19 17.17 15.14 -6.08
CA ARG A 19 15.73 15.19 -6.38
C ARG A 19 15.31 16.50 -7.08
N LEU A 20 15.80 17.64 -6.63
CA LEU A 20 15.45 18.94 -7.21
C LEU A 20 15.99 19.12 -8.64
N ALA A 21 17.15 18.54 -8.95
CA ALA A 21 17.70 18.57 -10.29
C ALA A 21 16.86 17.71 -11.25
N LYS A 22 16.43 16.53 -10.83
CA LYS A 22 15.48 15.69 -11.59
C LYS A 22 14.18 16.43 -11.92
N ILE A 23 13.59 17.09 -10.92
CA ILE A 23 12.38 17.91 -11.10
C ILE A 23 12.62 19.02 -12.15
N ARG A 24 13.77 19.70 -12.08
CA ARG A 24 14.12 20.75 -13.04
C ARG A 24 14.22 20.21 -14.47
N HIS A 25 14.98 19.14 -14.71
CA HIS A 25 15.13 18.53 -16.04
C HIS A 25 13.79 18.14 -16.66
N LEU A 26 12.91 17.51 -15.87
CA LEU A 26 11.58 17.14 -16.33
C LEU A 26 10.71 18.37 -16.60
N ALA A 27 10.69 19.36 -15.70
CA ALA A 27 9.89 20.56 -15.87
C ALA A 27 10.30 21.38 -17.09
N GLU A 28 11.61 21.50 -17.36
CA GLU A 28 12.15 22.20 -18.53
C GLU A 28 11.71 21.55 -19.85
N LEU A 29 11.65 20.22 -19.91
CA LEU A 29 11.14 19.52 -21.08
C LEU A 29 9.61 19.70 -21.19
N LEU A 30 8.87 19.43 -20.10
CA LEU A 30 7.40 19.50 -20.10
C LEU A 30 6.88 20.89 -20.47
N GLY A 31 7.56 21.98 -20.08
CA GLY A 31 7.21 23.34 -20.47
C GLY A 31 7.38 23.63 -21.97
N ARG A 32 8.02 22.75 -22.74
CA ARG A 32 8.17 22.85 -24.21
C ARG A 32 7.30 21.87 -24.98
N VAL A 33 6.63 20.93 -24.28
CA VAL A 33 5.75 19.94 -24.90
C VAL A 33 4.41 20.60 -25.23
N GLY A 34 3.94 20.43 -26.46
CA GLY A 34 2.62 20.87 -26.84
C GLY A 34 1.50 20.10 -26.10
N PRO A 35 0.34 20.71 -25.90
CA PRO A 35 -0.79 20.09 -25.17
C PRO A 35 -1.18 18.70 -25.69
N ASP A 36 -1.12 18.51 -27.01
CA ASP A 36 -1.53 17.25 -27.66
C ASP A 36 -0.51 16.11 -27.45
N GLU A 37 0.75 16.44 -27.16
CA GLU A 37 1.82 15.47 -26.92
C GLU A 37 2.11 15.28 -25.41
N ALA A 38 1.51 16.09 -24.53
CA ALA A 38 1.82 16.14 -23.11
C ALA A 38 1.54 14.81 -22.41
N GLU A 39 0.42 14.18 -22.71
CA GLU A 39 0.03 12.89 -22.12
C GLU A 39 1.05 11.80 -22.47
N ILE A 40 1.45 11.72 -23.73
CA ILE A 40 2.44 10.74 -24.22
C ILE A 40 3.82 11.00 -23.58
N ALA A 41 4.26 12.27 -23.54
CA ALA A 41 5.54 12.65 -22.98
C ALA A 41 5.64 12.28 -21.49
N ILE A 42 4.59 12.56 -20.73
CA ILE A 42 4.53 12.23 -19.29
C ILE A 42 4.53 10.72 -19.09
N ALA A 43 3.72 9.97 -19.86
CA ALA A 43 3.69 8.51 -19.81
C ALA A 43 5.08 7.91 -20.04
N TYR A 44 5.73 8.29 -21.15
CA TYR A 44 7.05 7.77 -21.50
C TYR A 44 8.12 8.12 -20.46
N LEU A 45 8.11 9.34 -19.92
CA LEU A 45 9.04 9.76 -18.86
C LEU A 45 8.72 9.11 -17.50
N SER A 46 7.49 8.65 -17.28
CA SER A 46 7.12 7.85 -16.12
C SER A 46 7.43 6.36 -16.27
N GLY A 47 7.91 5.94 -17.47
CA GLY A 47 8.17 4.54 -17.79
C GLY A 47 6.90 3.76 -18.13
N GLU A 48 5.83 4.45 -18.48
CA GLU A 48 4.56 3.86 -18.86
C GLU A 48 4.35 3.93 -20.37
N LEU A 49 3.75 2.89 -20.92
CA LEU A 49 3.26 2.88 -22.29
C LEU A 49 1.75 3.08 -22.29
N PRO A 50 1.21 4.11 -22.95
CA PRO A 50 -0.23 4.28 -23.13
C PRO A 50 -0.89 3.03 -23.71
N GLN A 51 -0.18 2.35 -24.59
CA GLN A 51 -0.58 1.10 -25.24
C GLN A 51 -0.64 -0.10 -24.29
N ARG A 52 -0.06 -0.02 -23.10
CA ARG A 52 0.10 -1.14 -22.15
C ARG A 52 0.92 -2.30 -22.75
N GLN A 53 0.30 -3.46 -23.00
CA GLN A 53 0.96 -4.61 -23.62
C GLN A 53 0.85 -4.54 -25.14
N ILE A 54 1.98 -4.46 -25.84
CA ILE A 54 2.05 -4.42 -27.30
C ILE A 54 2.55 -5.74 -27.93
N GLY A 55 2.74 -6.77 -27.10
CA GLY A 55 3.22 -8.09 -27.55
C GLY A 55 4.69 -8.09 -28.02
N VAL A 56 5.50 -7.16 -27.53
CA VAL A 56 6.94 -7.05 -27.78
C VAL A 56 7.69 -7.46 -26.53
N GLY A 57 8.59 -8.42 -26.63
CA GLY A 57 9.44 -8.87 -25.54
C GLY A 57 10.94 -8.76 -25.92
N TRP A 58 11.82 -9.08 -24.99
CA TRP A 58 13.27 -9.03 -25.15
C TRP A 58 13.78 -9.66 -26.46
N ARG A 59 13.22 -10.82 -26.84
CA ARG A 59 13.61 -11.51 -28.09
C ARG A 59 13.26 -10.72 -29.36
N SER A 60 12.26 -9.86 -29.31
CA SER A 60 11.88 -9.01 -30.45
C SER A 60 12.79 -7.78 -30.61
N LEU A 61 13.60 -7.48 -29.60
CA LEU A 61 14.50 -6.33 -29.54
C LEU A 61 15.98 -6.74 -29.64
N SER A 62 16.30 -8.01 -29.90
CA SER A 62 17.68 -8.50 -29.97
C SER A 62 18.38 -8.16 -31.30
N ASP A 63 17.62 -7.95 -32.38
CA ASP A 63 18.13 -7.71 -33.73
C ASP A 63 17.51 -6.41 -34.26
N LEU A 64 18.10 -5.28 -33.82
CA LEU A 64 17.63 -3.95 -34.19
C LEU A 64 18.38 -3.42 -35.41
N PRO A 65 17.71 -2.67 -36.30
CA PRO A 65 18.34 -2.05 -37.45
C PRO A 65 19.36 -0.99 -37.04
N GLU A 66 20.26 -0.66 -37.96
CA GLU A 66 21.22 0.42 -37.76
C GLU A 66 20.51 1.76 -37.47
N PRO A 67 20.95 2.50 -36.46
CA PRO A 67 20.33 3.76 -36.05
C PRO A 67 20.61 4.88 -37.06
N ARG A 68 19.69 5.83 -37.17
CA ARG A 68 19.92 7.08 -37.90
C ARG A 68 20.98 7.96 -37.21
N GLN A 69 21.67 8.78 -37.99
CA GLN A 69 22.62 9.74 -37.48
C GLN A 69 21.94 11.04 -36.95
N ILE A 70 20.83 11.42 -37.55
CA ILE A 70 20.11 12.67 -37.25
C ILE A 70 18.73 12.32 -36.67
N ALA A 71 18.44 12.93 -35.53
CA ALA A 71 17.15 12.82 -34.86
C ALA A 71 16.08 13.61 -35.62
N THR A 72 15.03 12.95 -36.10
CA THR A 72 13.90 13.55 -36.80
C THR A 72 12.56 13.02 -36.35
N ALA A 73 12.55 11.94 -35.55
CA ALA A 73 11.33 11.31 -35.09
C ALA A 73 10.58 12.19 -34.10
N THR A 74 9.34 12.56 -34.41
CA THR A 74 8.47 13.24 -33.45
C THR A 74 7.84 12.25 -32.49
N LEU A 75 7.45 12.73 -31.31
CA LEU A 75 6.80 11.90 -30.31
C LEU A 75 5.50 11.27 -30.82
N GLY A 76 4.66 12.05 -31.52
CA GLY A 76 3.43 11.55 -32.14
C GLY A 76 3.66 10.48 -33.22
N GLN A 77 4.74 10.57 -34.02
CA GLN A 77 5.07 9.52 -35.00
C GLN A 77 5.45 8.20 -34.32
N VAL A 78 6.21 8.28 -33.24
CA VAL A 78 6.61 7.11 -32.44
C VAL A 78 5.39 6.45 -31.80
N ASP A 79 4.52 7.24 -31.18
CA ASP A 79 3.31 6.75 -30.52
C ASP A 79 2.35 6.10 -31.55
N ALA A 80 2.15 6.70 -32.71
CA ALA A 80 1.35 6.14 -33.78
C ALA A 80 1.90 4.78 -34.28
N LEU A 81 3.23 4.59 -34.32
CA LEU A 81 3.83 3.30 -34.68
C LEU A 81 3.61 2.27 -33.58
N LEU A 82 3.70 2.65 -32.31
CA LEU A 82 3.42 1.75 -31.19
C LEU A 82 1.95 1.33 -31.16
N GLU A 83 1.01 2.22 -31.46
CA GLU A 83 -0.41 1.86 -31.63
C GLU A 83 -0.61 0.85 -32.79
N ARG A 84 0.06 1.06 -33.91
CA ARG A 84 0.02 0.11 -35.03
C ARG A 84 0.59 -1.26 -34.66
N ILE A 85 1.64 -1.31 -33.85
CA ILE A 85 2.22 -2.55 -33.34
C ILE A 85 1.22 -3.28 -32.43
N LYS A 86 0.58 -2.56 -31.52
CA LYS A 86 -0.45 -3.10 -30.62
C LYS A 86 -1.64 -3.69 -31.38
N ALA A 87 -2.06 -3.03 -32.45
CA ALA A 87 -3.20 -3.42 -33.26
C ALA A 87 -2.99 -4.75 -34.04
N GLN A 88 -1.74 -5.25 -34.14
CA GLN A 88 -1.48 -6.51 -34.83
C GLN A 88 -1.98 -7.71 -34.02
N THR A 89 -2.98 -8.41 -34.55
CA THR A 89 -3.59 -9.61 -33.94
C THR A 89 -3.75 -10.74 -34.96
N GLY A 90 -3.90 -11.98 -34.50
CA GLY A 90 -4.15 -13.13 -35.35
C GLY A 90 -2.91 -13.69 -36.07
N THR A 91 -3.15 -14.53 -37.08
CA THR A 91 -2.11 -15.22 -37.86
C THR A 91 -1.22 -14.20 -38.61
N GLY A 92 0.11 -14.33 -38.49
CA GLY A 92 1.07 -13.42 -39.13
C GLY A 92 1.39 -12.15 -38.27
N SER A 93 0.71 -11.91 -37.16
CA SER A 93 0.91 -10.73 -36.33
C SER A 93 2.35 -10.57 -35.84
N GLN A 94 3.08 -11.66 -35.58
CA GLN A 94 4.49 -11.58 -35.15
C GLN A 94 5.42 -11.04 -36.26
N ALA A 95 5.19 -11.42 -37.52
CA ALA A 95 5.96 -10.90 -38.64
C ALA A 95 5.67 -9.41 -38.88
N ALA A 96 4.38 -9.03 -38.84
CA ALA A 96 3.96 -7.65 -38.99
C ALA A 96 4.50 -6.74 -37.84
N ARG A 97 4.47 -7.23 -36.59
CA ARG A 97 5.08 -6.52 -35.46
C ARG A 97 6.59 -6.34 -35.63
N ARG A 98 7.31 -7.37 -36.09
CA ARG A 98 8.76 -7.28 -36.35
C ARG A 98 9.08 -6.25 -37.41
N GLU A 99 8.30 -6.21 -38.49
CA GLU A 99 8.45 -5.20 -39.54
C GLU A 99 8.24 -3.78 -39.03
N LEU A 100 7.16 -3.54 -38.27
CA LEU A 100 6.87 -2.24 -37.67
C LEU A 100 7.92 -1.82 -36.62
N LEU A 101 8.44 -2.77 -35.84
CA LEU A 101 9.58 -2.52 -34.94
C LEU A 101 10.83 -2.13 -35.75
N GLY A 102 11.12 -2.82 -36.84
CA GLY A 102 12.22 -2.46 -37.75
C GLY A 102 12.06 -1.04 -38.31
N GLN A 103 10.84 -0.65 -38.70
CA GLN A 103 10.53 0.72 -39.14
C GLN A 103 10.78 1.74 -38.00
N LEU A 104 10.28 1.47 -36.80
CA LEU A 104 10.43 2.35 -35.62
C LEU A 104 11.92 2.53 -35.27
N PHE A 105 12.63 1.43 -35.04
CA PHE A 105 14.04 1.48 -34.63
C PHE A 105 14.97 1.97 -35.73
N GLY A 106 14.67 1.72 -37.00
CA GLY A 106 15.43 2.26 -38.14
C GLY A 106 15.18 3.75 -38.41
N ALA A 107 14.13 4.33 -37.82
CA ALA A 107 13.82 5.76 -37.97
C ALA A 107 14.45 6.65 -36.89
N VAL A 108 15.08 6.09 -35.86
CA VAL A 108 15.57 6.80 -34.68
C VAL A 108 17.08 6.66 -34.49
N THR A 109 17.70 7.55 -33.72
CA THR A 109 19.12 7.54 -33.39
C THR A 109 19.45 6.48 -32.34
N ARG A 110 20.74 6.18 -32.16
CA ARG A 110 21.22 5.23 -31.13
C ARG A 110 20.74 5.59 -29.71
N GLN A 111 20.73 6.88 -29.37
CA GLN A 111 20.27 7.33 -28.05
C GLN A 111 18.76 7.12 -27.89
N GLU A 112 18.00 7.39 -28.93
CA GLU A 112 16.55 7.12 -28.96
C GLU A 112 16.24 5.63 -28.94
N GLN A 113 17.00 4.79 -29.68
CA GLN A 113 16.89 3.34 -29.60
C GLN A 113 17.10 2.83 -28.17
N SER A 114 18.13 3.31 -27.48
CA SER A 114 18.41 2.94 -26.09
C SER A 114 17.28 3.35 -25.14
N PHE A 115 16.69 4.51 -25.34
CA PHE A 115 15.52 4.97 -24.56
C PHE A 115 14.31 4.10 -24.81
N LEU A 116 13.94 3.87 -26.08
CA LEU A 116 12.79 3.01 -26.47
C LEU A 116 12.97 1.59 -25.96
N HIS A 117 14.18 1.02 -26.08
CA HIS A 117 14.45 -0.32 -25.58
C HIS A 117 14.12 -0.42 -24.09
N ARG A 118 14.63 0.51 -23.25
CA ARG A 118 14.36 0.52 -21.81
C ARG A 118 12.88 0.79 -21.48
N LEU A 119 12.22 1.64 -22.27
CA LEU A 119 10.79 1.90 -22.10
C LEU A 119 9.96 0.65 -22.39
N LEU A 120 10.24 -0.04 -23.52
CA LEU A 120 9.52 -1.23 -23.97
C LEU A 120 9.76 -2.46 -23.07
N THR A 121 10.93 -2.54 -22.44
CA THR A 121 11.28 -3.63 -21.51
C THR A 121 10.88 -3.34 -20.05
N GLY A 122 10.36 -2.14 -19.76
CA GLY A 122 10.03 -1.72 -18.39
C GLY A 122 11.26 -1.41 -17.52
N GLU A 123 12.43 -1.20 -18.15
CA GLU A 123 13.70 -0.95 -17.45
C GLU A 123 14.09 0.52 -17.38
N LEU A 124 13.14 1.43 -17.58
CA LEU A 124 13.40 2.86 -17.47
C LEU A 124 13.56 3.29 -16.01
N ARG A 125 14.64 2.82 -15.36
CA ARG A 125 14.96 3.06 -13.94
C ARG A 125 15.66 4.40 -13.75
N GLN A 126 14.96 5.50 -13.97
CA GLN A 126 15.52 6.86 -13.85
C GLN A 126 15.21 7.53 -12.50
N GLY A 127 14.45 6.88 -11.61
CA GLY A 127 14.07 7.42 -10.31
C GLY A 127 13.09 8.60 -10.39
N ALA A 128 12.37 8.74 -11.49
CA ALA A 128 11.25 9.67 -11.65
C ALA A 128 9.96 8.99 -11.16
N LEU A 129 9.89 8.73 -9.84
CA LEU A 129 8.66 8.23 -9.20
C LEU A 129 7.58 9.33 -9.25
N ASP A 130 6.32 8.95 -9.06
CA ASP A 130 5.14 9.84 -9.11
C ASP A 130 5.36 11.17 -8.39
N GLY A 131 5.97 11.14 -7.21
CA GLY A 131 6.26 12.34 -6.43
C GLY A 131 7.24 13.33 -7.08
N VAL A 132 8.15 12.87 -7.94
CA VAL A 132 9.08 13.72 -8.72
C VAL A 132 8.36 14.28 -9.94
N MET A 133 7.59 13.44 -10.62
CA MET A 133 6.85 13.84 -11.81
C MET A 133 5.73 14.84 -11.47
N ILE A 134 5.00 14.65 -10.36
CA ILE A 134 4.00 15.61 -9.87
C ILE A 134 4.59 17.00 -9.66
N GLU A 135 5.76 17.10 -9.00
CA GLU A 135 6.43 18.37 -8.78
C GLU A 135 6.94 18.99 -10.10
N ALA A 136 7.40 18.15 -11.04
CA ALA A 136 7.82 18.60 -12.35
C ALA A 136 6.65 19.16 -13.18
N ILE A 137 5.51 18.48 -13.19
CA ILE A 137 4.27 18.94 -13.84
C ILE A 137 3.81 20.25 -13.20
N ALA A 138 3.76 20.32 -11.87
CA ALA A 138 3.35 21.50 -11.13
C ALA A 138 4.21 22.71 -11.50
N ARG A 139 5.55 22.52 -11.57
CA ARG A 139 6.48 23.56 -11.97
C ARG A 139 6.37 23.95 -13.43
N ALA A 140 6.18 22.99 -14.35
CA ALA A 140 6.05 23.27 -15.78
C ALA A 140 4.77 24.02 -16.12
N ALA A 141 3.66 23.72 -15.42
CA ALA A 141 2.35 24.33 -15.61
C ALA A 141 2.13 25.59 -14.74
N ASP A 142 3.08 25.94 -13.87
CA ASP A 142 2.96 27.02 -12.87
C ASP A 142 1.71 26.89 -11.99
N VAL A 143 1.48 25.67 -11.45
CA VAL A 143 0.35 25.36 -10.59
C VAL A 143 0.82 24.78 -9.25
N PRO A 144 0.03 24.89 -8.15
CA PRO A 144 0.36 24.23 -6.90
C PRO A 144 0.39 22.71 -7.06
N SER A 145 1.44 22.04 -6.54
CA SER A 145 1.54 20.58 -6.61
C SER A 145 0.42 19.86 -5.85
N ALA A 146 -0.24 20.54 -4.91
CA ALA A 146 -1.43 20.04 -4.22
C ALA A 146 -2.62 19.81 -5.20
N GLU A 147 -2.82 20.72 -6.17
CA GLU A 147 -3.87 20.58 -7.18
C GLU A 147 -3.60 19.41 -8.13
N VAL A 148 -2.33 19.22 -8.53
CA VAL A 148 -1.94 18.07 -9.35
C VAL A 148 -2.16 16.76 -8.59
N ARG A 149 -1.83 16.70 -7.30
CA ARG A 149 -2.07 15.52 -6.45
C ARG A 149 -3.56 15.24 -6.28
N ARG A 150 -4.37 16.27 -6.04
CA ARG A 150 -5.82 16.14 -5.93
C ARG A 150 -6.42 15.56 -7.22
N ALA A 151 -6.08 16.15 -8.35
CA ALA A 151 -6.54 15.68 -9.66
C ALA A 151 -6.10 14.23 -9.95
N LEU A 152 -4.84 13.88 -9.61
CA LEU A 152 -4.33 12.52 -9.75
C LEU A 152 -5.12 11.51 -8.90
N THR A 153 -5.45 11.89 -7.67
CA THR A 153 -6.29 11.07 -6.80
C THR A 153 -7.65 10.75 -7.44
N LEU A 154 -8.28 11.74 -8.06
CA LEU A 154 -9.60 11.60 -8.68
C LEU A 154 -9.54 10.88 -10.04
N ARG A 155 -8.52 11.16 -10.85
CA ARG A 155 -8.38 10.60 -12.21
C ARG A 155 -7.64 9.27 -12.27
N GLY A 156 -6.71 9.01 -11.34
CA GLY A 156 -5.88 7.80 -11.32
C GLY A 156 -4.87 7.69 -12.46
N SER A 157 -4.69 8.73 -13.28
CA SER A 157 -3.76 8.75 -14.42
C SER A 157 -2.91 10.02 -14.39
N LEU A 158 -1.63 9.85 -14.05
CA LEU A 158 -0.67 10.96 -14.01
C LEU A 158 -0.46 11.61 -15.39
N PRO A 159 -0.37 10.87 -16.52
CA PRO A 159 -0.30 11.45 -17.85
C PRO A 159 -1.51 12.34 -18.18
N ALA A 160 -2.74 11.88 -17.94
CA ALA A 160 -3.94 12.65 -18.22
C ALA A 160 -4.05 13.94 -17.38
N VAL A 161 -3.68 13.84 -16.08
CA VAL A 161 -3.66 14.98 -15.16
C VAL A 161 -2.59 15.99 -15.56
N GLY A 162 -1.40 15.51 -15.93
CA GLY A 162 -0.32 16.38 -16.36
C GLY A 162 -0.63 17.10 -17.67
N ALA A 163 -1.27 16.42 -18.63
CA ALA A 163 -1.74 17.04 -19.88
C ALA A 163 -2.77 18.13 -19.60
N ALA A 164 -3.73 17.90 -18.69
CA ALA A 164 -4.70 18.89 -18.27
C ALA A 164 -4.04 20.10 -17.59
N ALA A 165 -3.08 19.86 -16.69
CA ALA A 165 -2.32 20.92 -16.03
C ALA A 165 -1.60 21.83 -17.03
N LEU A 166 -0.91 21.22 -18.02
CA LEU A 166 -0.17 21.95 -19.04
C LEU A 166 -1.07 22.67 -20.05
N ARG A 167 -2.31 22.20 -20.24
CA ARG A 167 -3.27 22.82 -21.17
C ARG A 167 -3.96 24.05 -20.59
N GLY A 168 -4.46 23.95 -19.36
CA GLY A 168 -5.32 25.00 -18.78
C GLY A 168 -5.09 25.26 -17.29
N GLY A 169 -3.97 24.78 -16.74
CA GLY A 169 -3.56 25.08 -15.37
C GLY A 169 -4.56 24.60 -14.32
N VAL A 170 -4.73 25.40 -13.27
CA VAL A 170 -5.59 25.07 -12.12
C VAL A 170 -7.06 24.87 -12.53
N ALA A 171 -7.56 25.58 -13.55
CA ALA A 171 -8.95 25.45 -13.98
C ALA A 171 -9.25 24.04 -14.49
N GLU A 172 -8.39 23.49 -15.35
CA GLU A 172 -8.53 22.11 -15.87
C GLU A 172 -8.34 21.07 -14.75
N LEU A 173 -7.44 21.32 -13.79
CA LEU A 173 -7.25 20.41 -12.66
C LEU A 173 -8.47 20.37 -11.74
N LYS A 174 -9.15 21.48 -11.53
CA LYS A 174 -10.36 21.56 -10.71
C LYS A 174 -11.59 20.92 -11.40
N ALA A 175 -11.56 20.76 -12.72
CA ALA A 175 -12.61 20.07 -13.46
C ALA A 175 -12.63 18.54 -13.23
N PHE A 176 -11.57 17.97 -12.63
CA PHE A 176 -11.62 16.57 -12.21
C PHE A 176 -12.49 16.41 -10.97
N HIS A 177 -13.50 15.57 -11.11
CA HIS A 177 -14.45 15.18 -10.07
C HIS A 177 -14.36 13.69 -9.78
N LEU A 178 -14.99 13.27 -8.68
CA LEU A 178 -15.13 11.88 -8.34
C LEU A 178 -16.08 11.20 -9.33
N GLU A 179 -15.61 10.17 -10.00
CA GLU A 179 -16.42 9.38 -10.95
C GLU A 179 -16.96 8.14 -10.22
N VAL A 180 -18.29 8.00 -10.18
CA VAL A 180 -18.92 6.77 -9.65
C VAL A 180 -18.51 5.58 -10.52
N GLY A 181 -18.13 4.46 -9.89
CA GLY A 181 -17.56 3.30 -10.58
C GLY A 181 -16.04 3.34 -10.77
N ARG A 182 -15.37 4.44 -10.38
CA ARG A 182 -13.91 4.54 -10.32
C ARG A 182 -13.44 4.76 -8.89
N ALA A 183 -12.86 3.74 -8.29
CA ALA A 183 -12.36 3.83 -6.93
C ALA A 183 -11.16 4.79 -6.81
N VAL A 184 -11.12 5.52 -5.70
CA VAL A 184 -9.99 6.39 -5.34
C VAL A 184 -9.15 5.75 -4.24
N ALA A 185 -7.84 6.02 -4.26
CA ALA A 185 -6.95 5.49 -3.24
C ALA A 185 -7.40 5.93 -1.83
N PRO A 186 -7.53 5.01 -0.87
CA PRO A 186 -8.11 5.32 0.44
C PRO A 186 -7.18 6.19 1.29
N MET A 187 -7.74 7.10 2.08
CA MET A 187 -7.02 7.83 3.11
C MET A 187 -6.44 6.87 4.15
N LEU A 188 -5.21 7.13 4.62
CA LEU A 188 -4.47 6.27 5.53
C LEU A 188 -4.28 6.95 6.88
N ALA A 189 -4.43 6.18 7.97
CA ALA A 189 -4.20 6.66 9.33
C ALA A 189 -2.72 6.60 9.73
N GLN A 190 -2.24 7.61 10.48
CA GLN A 190 -1.04 7.53 11.29
C GLN A 190 -1.28 6.64 12.52
N SER A 191 -0.26 6.39 13.32
CA SER A 191 -0.38 5.65 14.58
C SER A 191 -0.02 6.55 15.75
N ALA A 192 -0.71 6.39 16.88
CA ALA A 192 -0.33 6.93 18.16
C ALA A 192 -0.17 5.82 19.21
N ALA A 193 0.52 6.16 20.30
CA ALA A 193 0.78 5.23 21.40
C ALA A 193 -0.43 5.05 22.33
N SER A 194 -1.23 6.10 22.46
CA SER A 194 -2.41 6.17 23.32
C SER A 194 -3.48 7.05 22.68
N VAL A 195 -4.70 6.99 23.22
CA VAL A 195 -5.82 7.85 22.82
C VAL A 195 -5.51 9.31 23.10
N THR A 196 -4.94 9.61 24.27
CA THR A 196 -4.51 10.98 24.64
C THR A 196 -3.54 11.56 23.61
N ALA A 197 -2.49 10.81 23.25
CA ALA A 197 -1.54 11.25 22.21
C ALA A 197 -2.17 11.38 20.81
N ALA A 198 -3.24 10.66 20.53
CA ALA A 198 -3.99 10.79 19.29
C ALA A 198 -4.86 12.04 19.28
N LEU A 199 -5.53 12.36 20.40
CA LEU A 199 -6.30 13.60 20.57
C LEU A 199 -5.42 14.85 20.43
N GLU A 200 -4.24 14.86 21.09
CA GLU A 200 -3.27 15.94 20.96
C GLU A 200 -2.86 16.20 19.50
N LYS A 201 -2.65 15.13 18.73
CA LYS A 201 -2.27 15.25 17.30
C LYS A 201 -3.43 15.66 16.39
N ALA A 202 -4.64 15.19 16.67
CA ALA A 202 -5.81 15.49 15.86
C ALA A 202 -6.33 16.91 16.11
N GLY A 203 -6.04 17.47 17.29
CA GLY A 203 -6.71 18.66 17.83
C GLY A 203 -8.06 18.30 18.44
N VAL A 204 -8.48 19.03 19.46
CA VAL A 204 -9.75 18.78 20.16
C VAL A 204 -10.74 19.93 19.95
N PRO A 205 -12.06 19.65 19.86
CA PRO A 205 -12.66 18.31 19.91
C PRO A 205 -12.32 17.47 18.67
N ALA A 206 -12.25 16.15 18.85
CA ALA A 206 -11.99 15.17 17.78
C ALA A 206 -13.06 14.09 17.77
N ALA A 207 -13.24 13.43 16.63
CA ALA A 207 -14.07 12.24 16.53
C ALA A 207 -13.24 10.98 16.82
N VAL A 208 -13.76 10.13 17.67
CA VAL A 208 -13.21 8.82 18.01
C VAL A 208 -14.15 7.76 17.45
N GLU A 209 -13.69 6.94 16.51
CA GLU A 209 -14.48 5.89 15.87
C GLU A 209 -13.88 4.53 16.15
N TRP A 210 -14.72 3.50 16.25
CA TRP A 210 -14.22 2.13 16.38
C TRP A 210 -13.38 1.76 15.17
N LYS A 211 -12.21 1.21 15.43
CA LYS A 211 -11.39 0.60 14.39
C LYS A 211 -11.78 -0.85 14.23
N LEU A 212 -12.59 -1.10 13.24
CA LEU A 212 -13.06 -2.43 12.90
C LEU A 212 -11.90 -3.27 12.33
N ASP A 213 -11.91 -4.61 12.55
CA ASP A 213 -10.92 -5.57 12.02
C ASP A 213 -11.53 -6.37 10.87
N GLY A 214 -11.82 -5.71 9.78
CA GLY A 214 -12.43 -6.26 8.59
C GLY A 214 -11.66 -5.99 7.31
N VAL A 215 -12.35 -6.07 6.19
CA VAL A 215 -11.85 -5.69 4.87
C VAL A 215 -12.39 -4.33 4.50
N ARG A 216 -11.50 -3.34 4.34
CA ARG A 216 -11.88 -2.01 3.90
C ARG A 216 -12.41 -2.03 2.49
N VAL A 217 -13.54 -1.37 2.29
CA VAL A 217 -14.24 -1.28 1.02
C VAL A 217 -14.61 0.16 0.69
N GLN A 218 -14.69 0.44 -0.60
CA GLN A 218 -15.28 1.65 -1.13
C GLN A 218 -16.49 1.24 -1.98
N ALA A 219 -17.69 1.63 -1.57
CA ALA A 219 -18.93 1.31 -2.25
C ALA A 219 -19.36 2.49 -3.11
N HIS A 220 -19.62 2.24 -4.38
CA HIS A 220 -20.11 3.20 -5.37
C HIS A 220 -21.51 2.80 -5.80
N ARG A 221 -22.40 3.78 -5.94
CA ARG A 221 -23.75 3.58 -6.50
C ARG A 221 -24.10 4.67 -7.50
N SER A 222 -24.60 4.27 -8.66
CA SER A 222 -25.20 5.17 -9.65
C SER A 222 -26.52 4.56 -10.13
N GLY A 223 -27.66 5.11 -9.70
CA GLY A 223 -28.95 4.50 -9.94
C GLY A 223 -29.06 3.11 -9.29
N ASP A 224 -29.26 2.09 -10.12
CA ASP A 224 -29.30 0.68 -9.70
C ASP A 224 -27.95 -0.05 -9.87
N ASP A 225 -26.95 0.62 -10.41
CA ASP A 225 -25.61 0.08 -10.57
C ASP A 225 -24.80 0.28 -9.27
N VAL A 226 -24.25 -0.82 -8.74
CA VAL A 226 -23.36 -0.80 -7.57
C VAL A 226 -22.03 -1.44 -7.94
N ALA A 227 -20.94 -0.83 -7.51
CA ALA A 227 -19.59 -1.36 -7.60
C ALA A 227 -18.90 -1.26 -6.23
N VAL A 228 -18.18 -2.31 -5.84
CA VAL A 228 -17.48 -2.39 -4.56
C VAL A 228 -16.01 -2.69 -4.79
N PHE A 229 -15.14 -1.87 -4.21
CA PHE A 229 -13.70 -1.95 -4.39
C PHE A 229 -12.99 -2.17 -3.06
N THR A 230 -11.90 -2.94 -3.08
CA THR A 230 -11.02 -3.15 -1.93
C THR A 230 -10.11 -1.94 -1.69
N ARG A 231 -9.34 -1.99 -0.61
CA ARG A 231 -8.27 -1.03 -0.32
C ARG A 231 -7.22 -0.91 -1.44
N THR A 232 -7.01 -1.98 -2.22
CA THR A 232 -6.08 -2.04 -3.36
C THR A 232 -6.75 -1.67 -4.68
N LEU A 233 -8.01 -1.23 -4.62
CA LEU A 233 -8.86 -0.82 -5.75
C LEU A 233 -9.28 -2.00 -6.66
N ASP A 234 -9.19 -3.23 -6.15
CA ASP A 234 -9.70 -4.39 -6.86
C ASP A 234 -11.23 -4.44 -6.75
N ASP A 235 -11.91 -4.67 -7.87
CA ASP A 235 -13.36 -4.88 -7.90
C ASP A 235 -13.74 -6.23 -7.31
N ILE A 236 -14.56 -6.20 -6.27
CA ILE A 236 -15.07 -7.38 -5.54
C ILE A 236 -16.60 -7.45 -5.54
N THR A 237 -17.27 -6.70 -6.40
CA THR A 237 -18.74 -6.58 -6.43
C THR A 237 -19.43 -7.93 -6.42
N GLY A 238 -18.96 -8.87 -7.24
CA GLY A 238 -19.52 -10.22 -7.33
C GLY A 238 -19.26 -11.13 -6.12
N GLN A 239 -18.29 -10.77 -5.25
CA GLN A 239 -17.98 -11.53 -4.05
C GLN A 239 -18.78 -11.11 -2.82
N VAL A 240 -19.39 -9.93 -2.84
CA VAL A 240 -20.07 -9.32 -1.67
C VAL A 240 -21.53 -8.90 -1.97
N PRO A 241 -22.40 -9.83 -2.40
CA PRO A 241 -23.78 -9.52 -2.75
C PRO A 241 -24.56 -8.89 -1.59
N GLU A 242 -24.26 -9.24 -0.34
CA GLU A 242 -24.88 -8.65 0.85
C GLU A 242 -24.61 -7.15 0.95
N LEU A 243 -23.41 -6.72 0.59
CA LEU A 243 -23.03 -5.31 0.56
C LEU A 243 -23.72 -4.59 -0.61
N VAL A 244 -23.80 -5.23 -1.77
CA VAL A 244 -24.54 -4.68 -2.92
C VAL A 244 -26.00 -4.42 -2.56
N GLU A 245 -26.67 -5.38 -1.92
CA GLU A 245 -28.05 -5.25 -1.46
C GLU A 245 -28.20 -4.14 -0.40
N ALA A 246 -27.29 -4.08 0.57
CA ALA A 246 -27.28 -3.03 1.57
C ALA A 246 -27.17 -1.62 0.93
N VAL A 247 -26.27 -1.45 -0.06
CA VAL A 247 -26.08 -0.19 -0.77
C VAL A 247 -27.29 0.17 -1.64
N LEU A 248 -27.90 -0.81 -2.29
CA LEU A 248 -29.16 -0.61 -3.05
C LEU A 248 -30.32 -0.20 -2.16
N GLY A 249 -30.34 -0.65 -0.90
CA GLY A 249 -31.34 -0.26 0.10
C GLY A 249 -31.20 1.16 0.66
N LEU A 250 -30.06 1.85 0.40
CA LEU A 250 -29.86 3.22 0.89
C LEU A 250 -30.76 4.22 0.15
N PRO A 251 -31.12 5.34 0.80
CA PRO A 251 -32.07 6.33 0.19
C PRO A 251 -31.48 7.10 -1.00
N GLY A 252 -30.16 7.16 -1.16
CA GLY A 252 -29.51 7.90 -2.26
C GLY A 252 -29.18 7.03 -3.46
N THR A 253 -29.20 7.59 -4.66
CA THR A 253 -28.89 6.89 -5.93
C THR A 253 -27.54 7.28 -6.56
N ASP A 254 -26.80 8.23 -5.98
CA ASP A 254 -25.48 8.68 -6.41
C ASP A 254 -24.59 8.81 -5.16
N LEU A 255 -23.85 7.73 -4.85
CA LEU A 255 -23.12 7.58 -3.61
C LEU A 255 -21.72 7.05 -3.86
N VAL A 256 -20.74 7.57 -3.11
CA VAL A 256 -19.42 6.93 -2.89
C VAL A 256 -19.14 6.96 -1.40
N LEU A 257 -19.09 5.78 -0.80
CA LEU A 257 -18.96 5.58 0.64
C LEU A 257 -17.71 4.76 0.95
N ASP A 258 -17.01 5.11 2.03
CA ASP A 258 -15.87 4.37 2.56
C ASP A 258 -16.31 3.60 3.81
N GLY A 259 -16.00 2.32 3.89
CA GLY A 259 -16.49 1.46 4.94
C GLY A 259 -15.58 0.26 5.22
N GLU A 260 -16.00 -0.55 6.16
CA GLU A 260 -15.37 -1.82 6.52
C GLU A 260 -16.41 -2.94 6.48
N VAL A 261 -16.06 -4.06 5.85
CA VAL A 261 -16.89 -5.27 5.81
C VAL A 261 -16.37 -6.27 6.83
N LEU A 262 -17.28 -6.82 7.65
CA LEU A 262 -16.97 -7.84 8.65
C LEU A 262 -17.94 -9.02 8.55
N ALA A 263 -17.45 -10.20 8.90
CA ALA A 263 -18.30 -11.29 9.35
C ALA A 263 -18.52 -11.14 10.86
N LEU A 264 -19.75 -11.24 11.30
CA LEU A 264 -20.12 -11.11 12.72
C LEU A 264 -20.60 -12.45 13.27
N ARG A 265 -20.25 -12.72 14.53
CA ARG A 265 -20.80 -13.82 15.32
C ARG A 265 -22.24 -13.51 15.74
N PRO A 266 -23.02 -14.50 16.18
CA PRO A 266 -24.40 -14.30 16.66
C PRO A 266 -24.51 -13.31 17.83
N ASP A 267 -23.45 -13.13 18.61
CA ASP A 267 -23.36 -12.18 19.72
C ASP A 267 -22.96 -10.75 19.29
N GLY A 268 -22.81 -10.52 17.98
CA GLY A 268 -22.43 -9.23 17.38
C GLY A 268 -20.94 -8.93 17.41
N ARG A 269 -20.10 -9.82 17.94
CA ARG A 269 -18.63 -9.67 17.90
C ARG A 269 -18.09 -10.02 16.51
N PRO A 270 -16.98 -9.40 16.07
CA PRO A 270 -16.38 -9.74 14.80
C PRO A 270 -15.81 -11.18 14.82
N GLU A 271 -15.94 -11.87 13.70
CA GLU A 271 -15.14 -13.06 13.44
C GLU A 271 -13.66 -12.67 13.24
N PRO A 272 -12.72 -13.61 13.44
CA PRO A 272 -11.30 -13.34 13.14
C PRO A 272 -11.11 -12.81 11.72
N PHE A 273 -10.20 -11.87 11.53
CA PHE A 273 -9.90 -11.26 10.21
C PHE A 273 -9.75 -12.28 9.08
N GLN A 274 -9.12 -13.44 9.37
CA GLN A 274 -8.93 -14.50 8.37
C GLN A 274 -10.24 -15.06 7.82
N VAL A 275 -11.29 -15.12 8.65
CA VAL A 275 -12.63 -15.59 8.24
C VAL A 275 -13.24 -14.58 7.28
N THR A 276 -13.27 -13.29 7.66
CA THR A 276 -13.77 -12.21 6.81
C THR A 276 -12.99 -12.10 5.52
N SER A 277 -11.65 -12.07 5.59
CA SER A 277 -10.80 -11.92 4.40
C SER A 277 -10.90 -13.13 3.47
N GLY A 278 -10.97 -14.34 4.00
CA GLY A 278 -11.20 -15.58 3.24
C GLY A 278 -12.55 -15.56 2.52
N ARG A 279 -13.61 -15.08 3.19
CA ARG A 279 -14.94 -14.92 2.61
C ARG A 279 -14.96 -13.93 1.45
N VAL A 280 -14.36 -12.75 1.64
CA VAL A 280 -14.27 -11.69 0.62
C VAL A 280 -13.41 -12.12 -0.58
N ALA A 281 -12.33 -12.88 -0.35
CA ALA A 281 -11.46 -13.36 -1.43
C ALA A 281 -12.08 -14.46 -2.31
N SER A 282 -13.16 -15.12 -1.83
CA SER A 282 -13.76 -16.26 -2.51
C SER A 282 -14.57 -15.83 -3.74
N ARG A 283 -14.19 -16.33 -4.91
CA ARG A 283 -14.87 -16.06 -6.19
C ARG A 283 -15.87 -17.13 -6.59
N THR A 284 -15.85 -18.28 -5.91
CA THR A 284 -16.74 -19.43 -6.17
C THR A 284 -17.53 -19.79 -4.92
N GLY A 285 -18.72 -20.37 -5.07
CA GLY A 285 -19.56 -20.76 -3.93
C GLY A 285 -20.11 -19.59 -3.10
N VAL A 286 -20.15 -18.38 -3.66
CA VAL A 286 -20.54 -17.15 -2.95
C VAL A 286 -21.92 -17.29 -2.28
N ALA A 287 -22.89 -17.93 -2.96
CA ALA A 287 -24.24 -18.14 -2.40
C ALA A 287 -24.22 -18.99 -1.12
N SER A 288 -23.50 -20.11 -1.11
CA SER A 288 -23.36 -20.97 0.07
C SER A 288 -22.55 -20.30 1.18
N LEU A 289 -21.51 -19.58 0.82
CA LEU A 289 -20.70 -18.83 1.79
C LEU A 289 -21.48 -17.67 2.44
N ARG A 290 -22.40 -17.06 1.73
CA ARG A 290 -23.33 -16.06 2.26
C ARG A 290 -24.19 -16.60 3.40
N GLU A 291 -24.62 -17.85 3.31
CA GLU A 291 -25.42 -18.50 4.36
C GLU A 291 -24.58 -18.86 5.59
N THR A 292 -23.33 -19.28 5.38
CA THR A 292 -22.46 -19.78 6.45
C THR A 292 -21.62 -18.71 7.11
N VAL A 293 -21.22 -17.69 6.37
CA VAL A 293 -20.39 -16.55 6.81
C VAL A 293 -20.97 -15.26 6.21
N PRO A 294 -22.13 -14.79 6.71
CA PRO A 294 -22.74 -13.54 6.21
C PRO A 294 -21.84 -12.33 6.52
N LEU A 295 -21.81 -11.38 5.59
CA LEU A 295 -21.06 -10.14 5.74
C LEU A 295 -21.98 -8.98 6.13
N THR A 296 -21.47 -8.12 7.00
CA THR A 296 -22.08 -6.83 7.37
C THR A 296 -21.11 -5.71 7.02
N VAL A 297 -21.61 -4.58 6.52
CA VAL A 297 -20.82 -3.38 6.26
C VAL A 297 -21.10 -2.31 7.31
N PHE A 298 -20.05 -1.59 7.69
CA PHE A 298 -20.14 -0.34 8.47
C PHE A 298 -19.41 0.77 7.72
N PHE A 299 -20.14 1.82 7.41
CA PHE A 299 -19.58 2.99 6.74
C PHE A 299 -19.05 3.99 7.78
N PHE A 300 -17.94 4.65 7.45
CA PHE A 300 -17.27 5.61 8.34
C PHE A 300 -16.90 6.92 7.63
N ASP A 301 -17.11 7.03 6.31
CA ASP A 301 -16.94 8.28 5.57
C ASP A 301 -17.81 8.29 4.31
N ALA A 302 -18.20 9.49 3.87
CA ALA A 302 -18.90 9.73 2.62
C ALA A 302 -18.04 10.63 1.73
N LEU A 303 -17.77 10.15 0.52
CA LEU A 303 -16.93 10.88 -0.44
C LEU A 303 -17.77 11.57 -1.51
N ARG A 304 -19.00 11.06 -1.75
CA ARG A 304 -19.98 11.64 -2.66
C ARG A 304 -21.40 11.26 -2.22
N VAL A 305 -22.29 12.23 -2.17
CA VAL A 305 -23.71 12.05 -1.84
C VAL A 305 -24.54 12.96 -2.73
N GLY A 306 -25.54 12.40 -3.44
CA GLY A 306 -26.51 13.16 -4.22
C GLY A 306 -25.89 14.05 -5.32
N GLY A 307 -24.80 13.60 -5.93
CA GLY A 307 -24.10 14.33 -6.99
C GLY A 307 -23.03 15.32 -6.49
N ALA A 308 -22.93 15.55 -5.18
CA ALA A 308 -21.93 16.44 -4.59
C ALA A 308 -20.68 15.67 -4.14
N ASP A 309 -19.50 16.09 -4.61
CA ASP A 309 -18.22 15.60 -4.12
C ASP A 309 -17.91 16.20 -2.76
N LEU A 310 -17.54 15.36 -1.79
CA LEU A 310 -17.33 15.75 -0.39
C LEU A 310 -15.86 15.69 0.05
N LEU A 311 -14.94 15.17 -0.78
CA LEU A 311 -13.55 14.92 -0.39
C LEU A 311 -12.85 16.15 0.19
N ASP A 312 -13.13 17.32 -0.37
CA ASP A 312 -12.51 18.59 0.02
C ASP A 312 -13.17 19.24 1.25
N LEU A 313 -14.30 18.68 1.73
CA LEU A 313 -15.00 19.16 2.91
C LEU A 313 -14.35 18.64 4.21
N PRO A 314 -14.52 19.36 5.33
CA PRO A 314 -14.14 18.89 6.66
C PRO A 314 -14.79 17.56 7.03
N ASP A 315 -14.12 16.75 7.88
CA ASP A 315 -14.64 15.45 8.35
C ASP A 315 -16.05 15.56 8.95
N GLN A 316 -16.31 16.59 9.75
CA GLN A 316 -17.63 16.81 10.35
C GLN A 316 -18.75 16.99 9.32
N GLU A 317 -18.48 17.64 8.19
CA GLU A 317 -19.48 17.84 7.12
C GLU A 317 -19.70 16.56 6.31
N ARG A 318 -18.61 15.81 6.03
CA ARG A 318 -18.71 14.51 5.37
C ARG A 318 -19.47 13.49 6.23
N HIS A 319 -19.24 13.50 7.56
CA HIS A 319 -19.97 12.63 8.47
C HIS A 319 -21.45 13.00 8.57
N ALA A 320 -21.79 14.29 8.62
CA ALA A 320 -23.18 14.72 8.58
C ALA A 320 -23.89 14.28 7.28
N ALA A 321 -23.20 14.31 6.15
CA ALA A 321 -23.72 13.77 4.89
C ALA A 321 -23.87 12.24 4.95
N LEU A 322 -22.94 11.53 5.60
CA LEU A 322 -23.03 10.08 5.83
C LEU A 322 -24.29 9.73 6.66
N GLU A 323 -24.55 10.42 7.76
CA GLU A 323 -25.73 10.24 8.61
C GLU A 323 -27.06 10.48 7.88
N THR A 324 -27.04 11.33 6.85
CA THR A 324 -28.20 11.59 6.01
C THR A 324 -28.43 10.46 4.98
N ALA A 325 -27.34 9.85 4.48
CA ALA A 325 -27.37 8.88 3.39
C ALA A 325 -27.43 7.43 3.87
N VAL A 326 -27.06 7.14 5.13
CA VAL A 326 -26.86 5.79 5.63
C VAL A 326 -27.60 5.62 6.97
N PRO A 327 -28.39 4.55 7.17
CA PRO A 327 -29.01 4.23 8.46
C PRO A 327 -27.97 4.06 9.56
N ALA A 328 -28.31 4.50 10.77
CA ALA A 328 -27.38 4.53 11.92
C ALA A 328 -26.75 3.17 12.25
N GLU A 329 -27.48 2.07 12.05
CA GLU A 329 -27.01 0.70 12.28
C GLU A 329 -25.91 0.26 11.29
N LEU A 330 -25.74 0.95 10.15
CA LEU A 330 -24.68 0.72 9.17
C LEU A 330 -23.56 1.75 9.27
N ILE A 331 -23.60 2.65 10.27
CA ILE A 331 -22.54 3.63 10.52
C ILE A 331 -21.65 3.11 11.65
N THR A 332 -20.33 3.25 11.47
CA THR A 332 -19.36 2.90 12.50
C THR A 332 -19.61 3.74 13.77
N PRO A 333 -19.67 3.12 14.96
CA PRO A 333 -19.84 3.86 16.21
C PRO A 333 -18.81 4.97 16.36
N ARG A 334 -19.30 6.17 16.72
CA ARG A 334 -18.53 7.41 16.78
C ARG A 334 -18.86 8.21 18.05
N LEU A 335 -17.84 8.76 18.67
CA LEU A 335 -17.90 9.69 19.78
C LEU A 335 -17.15 10.97 19.40
N VAL A 336 -17.75 12.14 19.57
CA VAL A 336 -17.06 13.42 19.40
C VAL A 336 -16.79 14.00 20.80
N THR A 337 -15.52 14.14 21.16
CA THR A 337 -15.15 14.60 22.50
C THR A 337 -13.84 15.40 22.50
N ALA A 338 -13.66 16.21 23.56
CA ALA A 338 -12.40 16.82 23.95
C ALA A 338 -11.81 16.15 25.20
N ASP A 339 -12.56 15.25 25.84
CA ASP A 339 -12.20 14.58 27.08
C ASP A 339 -11.44 13.28 26.81
N ALA A 340 -10.22 13.19 27.35
CA ALA A 340 -9.36 12.03 27.16
C ALA A 340 -9.87 10.80 27.93
N GLU A 341 -10.54 10.96 29.07
CA GLU A 341 -11.08 9.84 29.88
C GLU A 341 -12.29 9.22 29.17
N GLU A 342 -13.16 10.06 28.60
CA GLU A 342 -14.30 9.60 27.81
C GLU A 342 -13.84 8.87 26.55
N ALA A 343 -12.83 9.39 25.85
CA ALA A 343 -12.24 8.76 24.68
C ALA A 343 -11.54 7.42 25.01
N GLU A 344 -10.86 7.33 26.17
CA GLU A 344 -10.24 6.08 26.64
C GLU A 344 -11.29 5.04 27.02
N ALA A 345 -12.40 5.44 27.65
CA ALA A 345 -13.51 4.56 27.95
C ALA A 345 -14.13 3.99 26.65
N PHE A 346 -14.31 4.81 25.64
CA PHE A 346 -14.80 4.41 24.32
C PHE A 346 -13.84 3.46 23.59
N PHE A 347 -12.52 3.71 23.67
CA PHE A 347 -11.50 2.78 23.20
C PHE A 347 -11.57 1.44 23.91
N GLY A 348 -11.69 1.45 25.25
CA GLY A 348 -11.84 0.23 26.05
C GLY A 348 -13.08 -0.58 25.67
N ASP A 349 -14.21 0.08 25.33
CA ASP A 349 -15.41 -0.59 24.86
C ASP A 349 -15.21 -1.27 23.50
N ALA A 350 -14.58 -0.57 22.54
CA ALA A 350 -14.25 -1.16 21.23
C ALA A 350 -13.40 -2.44 21.37
N VAL A 351 -12.37 -2.40 22.23
CA VAL A 351 -11.48 -3.54 22.47
C VAL A 351 -12.22 -4.71 23.16
N ARG A 352 -13.05 -4.42 24.18
CA ARG A 352 -13.86 -5.46 24.85
C ARG A 352 -14.82 -6.17 23.90
N ARG A 353 -15.33 -5.47 22.88
CA ARG A 353 -16.19 -6.04 21.83
C ARG A 353 -15.43 -6.76 20.73
N GLY A 354 -14.10 -6.82 20.80
CA GLY A 354 -13.24 -7.56 19.86
C GLY A 354 -12.78 -6.77 18.65
N HIS A 355 -12.96 -5.43 18.65
CA HIS A 355 -12.43 -4.56 17.59
C HIS A 355 -10.96 -4.20 17.81
N GLU A 356 -10.27 -3.76 16.74
CA GLU A 356 -8.82 -3.47 16.78
C GLU A 356 -8.44 -2.27 17.67
N GLY A 357 -9.38 -1.45 18.09
CA GLY A 357 -9.17 -0.22 18.82
C GLY A 357 -9.99 0.93 18.26
N VAL A 358 -9.37 2.11 18.08
CA VAL A 358 -10.06 3.30 17.54
C VAL A 358 -9.24 4.04 16.48
N VAL A 359 -9.94 4.86 15.70
CA VAL A 359 -9.37 5.89 14.83
C VAL A 359 -9.84 7.25 15.35
N VAL A 360 -8.91 8.11 15.75
CA VAL A 360 -9.18 9.49 16.11
C VAL A 360 -9.08 10.34 14.85
N LYS A 361 -10.13 11.09 14.54
CA LYS A 361 -10.24 11.92 13.35
C LYS A 361 -10.34 13.40 13.72
N SER A 362 -9.55 14.24 13.06
CA SER A 362 -9.67 15.69 13.17
C SER A 362 -10.91 16.17 12.42
N LEU A 363 -11.80 16.88 13.11
CA LEU A 363 -13.09 17.34 12.57
C LEU A 363 -12.97 18.29 11.37
N GLY A 364 -11.88 19.08 11.34
CA GLY A 364 -11.67 20.11 10.32
C GLY A 364 -10.88 19.65 9.08
N THR A 365 -10.46 18.38 9.00
CA THR A 365 -9.60 17.96 7.89
C THR A 365 -10.36 17.36 6.71
N PRO A 366 -9.97 17.67 5.45
CA PRO A 366 -10.50 17.04 4.27
C PRO A 366 -10.03 15.58 4.15
N TYR A 367 -10.65 14.84 3.23
CA TYR A 367 -10.26 13.45 2.93
C TYR A 367 -8.99 13.43 2.07
N ALA A 368 -7.87 13.11 2.67
CA ALA A 368 -6.56 13.05 2.02
C ALA A 368 -6.33 11.69 1.32
N ALA A 369 -7.00 11.46 0.21
CA ALA A 369 -6.96 10.20 -0.53
C ALA A 369 -5.52 9.78 -0.90
N GLY A 370 -5.21 8.50 -0.73
CA GLY A 370 -3.88 7.91 -0.97
C GLY A 370 -2.78 8.36 0.01
N ARG A 371 -3.08 9.24 0.95
CA ARG A 371 -2.08 9.86 1.84
C ARG A 371 -2.26 9.43 3.28
N ARG A 372 -1.14 9.45 4.00
CA ARG A 372 -1.09 9.28 5.46
C ARG A 372 -0.86 10.64 6.10
N GLY A 373 -1.95 11.35 6.36
CA GLY A 373 -1.94 12.67 7.02
C GLY A 373 -2.22 12.58 8.53
N ALA A 374 -2.13 13.73 9.21
CA ALA A 374 -2.48 13.84 10.62
C ALA A 374 -4.01 13.85 10.89
N GLY A 375 -4.82 13.86 9.84
CA GLY A 375 -6.29 13.89 9.97
C GLY A 375 -6.89 12.61 10.55
N TRP A 376 -6.24 11.44 10.36
CA TRP A 376 -6.65 10.15 10.93
C TRP A 376 -5.51 9.53 11.71
N ILE A 377 -5.78 9.16 12.96
CA ILE A 377 -4.77 8.61 13.88
C ILE A 377 -5.33 7.36 14.54
N LYS A 378 -4.79 6.20 14.21
CA LYS A 378 -5.21 4.93 14.80
C LYS A 378 -4.51 4.65 16.12
N VAL A 379 -5.27 4.15 17.07
CA VAL A 379 -4.80 3.64 18.36
C VAL A 379 -5.25 2.20 18.49
N LYS A 380 -4.31 1.31 18.80
CA LYS A 380 -4.57 -0.11 19.03
C LYS A 380 -4.07 -0.51 20.40
N PRO A 381 -4.65 -1.54 21.05
CA PRO A 381 -4.07 -2.14 22.24
C PRO A 381 -2.63 -2.55 21.96
N ARG A 382 -1.76 -2.32 22.91
CA ARG A 382 -0.40 -2.83 22.87
C ARG A 382 -0.31 -3.99 23.84
N HIS A 383 -0.09 -5.17 23.32
CA HIS A 383 0.32 -6.31 24.11
C HIS A 383 1.83 -6.34 24.16
N THR A 384 2.37 -6.68 25.31
CA THR A 384 3.80 -6.98 25.46
C THR A 384 3.95 -8.35 26.08
N LEU A 385 5.00 -9.05 25.67
CA LEU A 385 5.44 -10.31 26.25
C LEU A 385 6.95 -10.29 26.37
N ASP A 386 7.45 -10.88 27.44
CA ASP A 386 8.85 -11.21 27.58
C ASP A 386 9.08 -12.62 27.03
N LEU A 387 9.81 -12.72 25.93
CA LEU A 387 10.05 -13.97 25.21
C LEU A 387 11.55 -14.28 25.13
N VAL A 388 11.89 -15.53 24.95
CA VAL A 388 13.27 -15.98 24.81
C VAL A 388 13.68 -16.00 23.34
N VAL A 389 14.90 -15.57 23.02
CA VAL A 389 15.47 -15.68 21.69
C VAL A 389 16.06 -17.07 21.52
N LEU A 390 15.49 -17.87 20.61
CA LEU A 390 15.86 -19.27 20.35
C LEU A 390 16.88 -19.42 19.21
N ALA A 391 16.79 -18.54 18.23
CA ALA A 391 17.67 -18.50 17.06
C ALA A 391 17.62 -17.12 16.42
N ALA A 392 18.56 -16.84 15.54
CA ALA A 392 18.56 -15.64 14.72
C ALA A 392 19.02 -15.94 13.29
N GLU A 393 18.53 -15.16 12.33
CA GLU A 393 18.92 -15.29 10.92
C GLU A 393 19.79 -14.11 10.50
N TRP A 394 20.76 -14.39 9.63
CA TRP A 394 21.56 -13.34 8.99
C TRP A 394 20.67 -12.42 8.14
N GLY A 395 20.90 -11.13 8.26
CA GLY A 395 20.20 -10.11 7.51
C GLY A 395 20.64 -10.03 6.05
N SER A 396 19.71 -9.57 5.19
CA SER A 396 19.96 -9.27 3.78
C SER A 396 19.91 -7.76 3.50
N GLY A 397 20.41 -7.35 2.35
CA GLY A 397 20.41 -5.96 1.92
C GLY A 397 21.16 -5.05 2.92
N ARG A 398 20.49 -3.99 3.42
CA ARG A 398 21.10 -3.04 4.39
C ARG A 398 21.52 -3.69 5.71
N ARG A 399 20.96 -4.85 6.05
CA ARG A 399 21.27 -5.59 7.29
C ARG A 399 22.27 -6.72 7.09
N ARG A 400 22.92 -6.81 5.96
CA ARG A 400 23.97 -7.81 5.70
C ARG A 400 25.09 -7.67 6.74
N GLY A 401 25.50 -8.81 7.32
CA GLY A 401 26.50 -8.86 8.39
C GLY A 401 25.94 -8.74 9.81
N TRP A 402 24.63 -8.60 9.99
CA TRP A 402 23.99 -8.66 11.30
C TRP A 402 22.99 -9.81 11.41
N LEU A 403 22.91 -10.42 12.59
CA LEU A 403 21.84 -11.35 12.96
C LEU A 403 20.58 -10.55 13.30
N SER A 404 19.65 -10.41 12.35
CA SER A 404 18.61 -9.39 12.37
C SER A 404 17.17 -9.90 12.41
N ASN A 405 16.94 -11.21 12.28
CA ASN A 405 15.62 -11.82 12.36
C ASN A 405 15.58 -12.84 13.49
N LEU A 406 14.93 -12.49 14.60
CA LEU A 406 14.91 -13.25 15.83
C LEU A 406 13.79 -14.28 15.82
N HIS A 407 14.08 -15.51 16.21
CA HIS A 407 13.10 -16.56 16.51
C HIS A 407 12.72 -16.45 17.99
N LEU A 408 11.43 -16.30 18.28
CA LEU A 408 10.89 -16.00 19.59
C LEU A 408 10.17 -17.20 20.17
N GLY A 409 10.49 -17.56 21.41
CA GLY A 409 9.87 -18.64 22.15
C GLY A 409 9.26 -18.22 23.47
N ALA A 410 8.10 -18.79 23.79
CA ALA A 410 7.49 -18.72 25.12
C ALA A 410 7.95 -19.90 25.98
N TYR A 411 8.04 -19.69 27.28
CA TYR A 411 8.40 -20.74 28.23
C TYR A 411 7.26 -21.76 28.36
N ASP A 412 7.59 -23.03 28.36
CA ASP A 412 6.67 -24.13 28.61
C ASP A 412 7.02 -24.80 29.96
N PRO A 413 6.24 -24.51 31.03
CA PRO A 413 6.50 -25.10 32.34
C PRO A 413 6.33 -26.62 32.40
N GLU A 414 5.59 -27.24 31.48
CA GLU A 414 5.36 -28.69 31.48
C GLU A 414 6.57 -29.46 30.99
N THR A 415 7.26 -28.91 30.00
CA THR A 415 8.46 -29.53 29.41
C THR A 415 9.75 -28.93 29.93
N GLY A 416 9.73 -27.78 30.60
CA GLY A 416 10.87 -26.98 30.99
C GLY A 416 11.64 -26.37 29.81
N GLY A 417 11.03 -26.41 28.60
CA GLY A 417 11.60 -25.89 27.35
C GLY A 417 10.93 -24.63 26.84
N PHE A 418 11.18 -24.31 25.58
CA PHE A 418 10.63 -23.14 24.92
C PHE A 418 9.92 -23.52 23.63
N VAL A 419 8.72 -22.95 23.41
CA VAL A 419 7.91 -23.21 22.23
C VAL A 419 7.95 -21.98 21.31
N MET A 420 8.43 -22.19 20.08
CA MET A 420 8.54 -21.12 19.09
C MET A 420 7.16 -20.60 18.68
N LEU A 421 7.00 -19.25 18.69
CA LEU A 421 5.76 -18.52 18.38
C LEU A 421 5.88 -17.63 17.15
N GLY A 422 7.08 -17.46 16.60
CA GLY A 422 7.25 -16.61 15.44
C GLY A 422 8.63 -16.00 15.32
N LYS A 423 8.75 -15.11 14.33
CA LYS A 423 9.97 -14.38 14.04
C LYS A 423 9.72 -12.88 14.01
N THR A 424 10.75 -12.09 14.33
CA THR A 424 10.70 -10.63 14.14
C THR A 424 12.06 -10.06 13.76
N PHE A 425 12.00 -9.08 12.84
CA PHE A 425 13.15 -8.24 12.46
C PHE A 425 12.87 -6.74 12.72
N LYS A 426 11.76 -6.41 13.39
CA LYS A 426 11.31 -5.04 13.62
C LYS A 426 11.72 -4.55 15.01
N GLY A 427 11.90 -3.23 15.15
CA GLY A 427 12.24 -2.59 16.42
C GLY A 427 13.73 -2.58 16.74
N LEU A 428 14.58 -2.97 15.80
CA LEU A 428 16.03 -3.07 15.95
C LEU A 428 16.72 -1.85 15.32
N THR A 429 17.45 -1.07 16.12
CA THR A 429 18.35 -0.01 15.65
C THR A 429 19.68 -0.62 15.20
N ASP A 430 20.48 0.13 14.44
CA ASP A 430 21.77 -0.35 13.96
C ASP A 430 22.73 -0.64 15.15
N GLU A 431 22.68 0.14 16.22
CA GLU A 431 23.41 -0.09 17.49
C GLU A 431 22.98 -1.39 18.16
N LEU A 432 21.66 -1.62 18.24
CA LEU A 432 21.12 -2.84 18.83
C LEU A 432 21.45 -4.07 17.97
N LEU A 433 21.45 -3.94 16.64
CA LEU A 433 21.85 -5.01 15.72
C LEU A 433 23.32 -5.37 15.89
N THR A 434 24.20 -4.41 16.09
CA THR A 434 25.63 -4.65 16.35
C THR A 434 25.82 -5.39 17.67
N TRP A 435 25.24 -4.86 18.74
CA TRP A 435 25.32 -5.46 20.08
C TRP A 435 24.75 -6.88 20.09
N GLN A 436 23.54 -7.09 19.56
CA GLN A 436 22.91 -8.41 19.59
C GLN A 436 23.67 -9.44 18.76
N THR A 437 24.25 -9.04 17.61
CA THR A 437 25.04 -9.94 16.79
C THR A 437 26.27 -10.47 17.56
N GLU A 438 26.97 -9.59 18.29
CA GLU A 438 28.07 -9.98 19.15
C GLU A 438 27.61 -10.93 20.28
N GLN A 439 26.47 -10.64 20.93
CA GLN A 439 25.95 -11.51 21.99
C GLN A 439 25.52 -12.87 21.43
N PHE A 440 24.84 -12.90 20.31
CA PHE A 440 24.37 -14.14 19.69
C PHE A 440 25.53 -15.06 19.28
N LEU A 441 26.58 -14.52 18.70
CA LEU A 441 27.76 -15.29 18.32
C LEU A 441 28.49 -15.91 19.56
N ARG A 442 28.36 -15.32 20.75
CA ARG A 442 28.91 -15.87 21.98
C ARG A 442 28.12 -17.06 22.54
N ILE A 443 26.81 -17.09 22.27
CA ILE A 443 25.88 -18.12 22.77
C ILE A 443 25.36 -19.05 21.66
N ALA A 444 25.98 -18.99 20.48
CA ALA A 444 25.63 -19.84 19.36
C ALA A 444 26.00 -21.30 19.66
N GLU A 445 25.06 -22.23 19.50
CA GLU A 445 25.28 -23.66 19.68
C GLU A 445 26.06 -24.27 18.51
N ASN A 446 25.82 -23.73 17.30
CA ASN A 446 26.61 -24.04 16.12
C ASN A 446 27.29 -22.73 15.68
N PRO A 447 28.64 -22.63 15.77
CA PRO A 447 29.32 -21.48 15.17
C PRO A 447 29.03 -21.50 13.69
N ALA A 448 28.13 -20.58 13.27
CA ALA A 448 27.69 -20.47 11.89
C ALA A 448 28.87 -20.11 11.00
N ASP A 449 28.97 -20.77 9.87
CA ASP A 449 29.67 -20.21 8.72
C ASP A 449 29.19 -18.78 8.54
N GLY A 450 30.10 -17.82 8.44
CA GLY A 450 29.78 -16.40 8.34
C GLY A 450 28.83 -16.08 7.20
N PRO A 451 28.45 -14.81 6.99
CA PRO A 451 27.48 -14.43 5.98
C PRO A 451 27.87 -15.03 4.63
N ALA A 452 26.97 -15.82 4.05
CA ALA A 452 27.22 -16.50 2.78
C ALA A 452 27.68 -15.49 1.71
N ASP A 453 28.91 -15.62 1.24
CA ASP A 453 29.47 -14.87 0.13
C ASP A 453 28.92 -15.41 -1.19
N GLY A 454 27.67 -15.01 -1.55
CA GLY A 454 27.06 -15.29 -2.84
C GLY A 454 26.49 -14.03 -3.47
N PRO A 455 26.54 -13.89 -4.82
CA PRO A 455 25.96 -12.75 -5.50
C PRO A 455 24.42 -12.69 -5.34
N ALA A 456 23.89 -11.50 -5.10
CA ALA A 456 22.49 -11.23 -4.79
C ALA A 456 21.53 -11.23 -6.01
N ASP A 457 21.81 -11.98 -7.08
CA ASP A 457 21.08 -11.95 -8.35
C ASP A 457 20.51 -13.32 -8.79
N GLY A 458 19.80 -14.01 -7.89
CA GLY A 458 19.00 -15.18 -8.25
C GLY A 458 17.59 -15.09 -7.66
N PRO A 459 16.56 -15.75 -8.29
CA PRO A 459 15.25 -15.87 -7.67
C PRO A 459 15.40 -16.57 -6.32
N ALA A 460 14.70 -16.05 -5.29
CA ALA A 460 14.77 -16.53 -3.92
C ALA A 460 14.41 -18.02 -3.83
N GLU A 461 15.43 -18.86 -3.86
CA GLU A 461 15.34 -20.23 -3.34
C GLU A 461 15.24 -20.16 -1.82
N SER A 462 14.47 -21.07 -1.22
CA SER A 462 14.28 -21.16 0.22
C SER A 462 15.64 -21.10 0.91
N PRO A 463 15.83 -20.29 2.00
CA PRO A 463 17.12 -20.18 2.69
C PRO A 463 17.55 -21.56 3.18
N GLY A 464 18.70 -22.03 2.74
CA GLY A 464 19.31 -23.26 3.27
C GLY A 464 19.66 -23.12 4.75
N ASP A 465 19.85 -24.24 5.44
CA ASP A 465 20.12 -24.35 6.88
C ASP A 465 21.29 -23.50 7.42
N GLY A 466 22.21 -23.03 6.57
CA GLY A 466 23.34 -22.16 6.93
C GLY A 466 22.98 -20.68 7.21
N HIS A 467 21.72 -20.26 7.03
CA HIS A 467 21.30 -18.88 7.27
C HIS A 467 20.79 -18.63 8.70
N VAL A 468 20.49 -19.70 9.46
CA VAL A 468 19.94 -19.65 10.82
C VAL A 468 21.03 -20.06 11.83
N VAL A 469 21.23 -19.21 12.81
CA VAL A 469 22.11 -19.46 13.96
C VAL A 469 21.26 -19.87 15.15
N THR A 470 21.34 -21.12 15.59
CA THR A 470 20.68 -21.61 16.82
C THR A 470 21.42 -21.08 18.03
N LEU A 471 20.68 -20.62 19.03
CA LEU A 471 21.24 -19.98 20.22
C LEU A 471 20.88 -20.78 21.48
N THR A 472 21.80 -20.87 22.40
CA THR A 472 21.47 -21.27 23.77
C THR A 472 20.44 -20.27 24.32
N PRO A 473 19.25 -20.70 24.77
CA PRO A 473 18.14 -19.83 25.12
C PRO A 473 18.38 -19.11 26.47
N THR A 474 19.23 -18.10 26.46
CA THR A 474 19.64 -17.33 27.64
C THR A 474 19.19 -15.89 27.64
N LEU A 475 18.78 -15.35 26.48
CA LEU A 475 18.42 -13.94 26.34
C LEU A 475 16.91 -13.77 26.28
N VAL A 476 16.37 -12.97 27.20
CA VAL A 476 14.97 -12.56 27.22
C VAL A 476 14.82 -11.20 26.55
N VAL A 477 13.77 -11.04 25.75
CA VAL A 477 13.46 -9.83 24.99
C VAL A 477 12.00 -9.44 25.18
N GLU A 478 11.75 -8.18 25.48
CA GLU A 478 10.39 -7.62 25.53
C GLU A 478 9.92 -7.32 24.11
N ILE A 479 8.81 -7.93 23.72
CA ILE A 479 8.20 -7.86 22.40
C ILE A 479 6.84 -7.16 22.51
N ALA A 480 6.64 -6.10 21.73
CA ALA A 480 5.31 -5.56 21.48
C ALA A 480 4.69 -6.22 20.25
N PHE A 481 3.39 -6.48 20.29
CA PHE A 481 2.66 -7.10 19.18
C PHE A 481 1.19 -6.67 19.19
N ASP A 482 0.49 -6.84 18.05
CA ASP A 482 -0.89 -6.38 17.86
C ASP A 482 -1.93 -7.46 18.27
N GLY A 483 -1.54 -8.72 18.44
CA GLY A 483 -2.41 -9.83 18.82
C GLY A 483 -1.81 -11.18 18.48
N VAL A 484 -2.50 -12.26 18.87
CA VAL A 484 -2.12 -13.65 18.60
C VAL A 484 -3.11 -14.25 17.60
N GLN A 485 -2.61 -15.01 16.64
CA GLN A 485 -3.42 -15.71 15.64
C GLN A 485 -3.06 -17.19 15.57
N ARG A 486 -3.99 -18.04 15.13
CA ARG A 486 -3.70 -19.45 14.82
C ARG A 486 -2.69 -19.54 13.69
N SER A 487 -1.76 -20.48 13.81
CA SER A 487 -0.72 -20.72 12.82
C SER A 487 -0.34 -22.19 12.79
N SER A 488 -0.41 -22.79 11.62
CA SER A 488 0.14 -24.14 11.37
C SER A 488 1.63 -24.14 11.13
N ARG A 489 2.24 -22.95 10.99
CA ARG A 489 3.67 -22.80 10.66
C ARG A 489 4.58 -23.02 11.86
N TYR A 490 4.11 -22.70 13.08
CA TYR A 490 4.91 -22.75 14.29
C TYR A 490 4.43 -23.86 15.24
N PRO A 491 5.35 -24.54 15.96
CA PRO A 491 5.01 -25.67 16.85
C PRO A 491 3.95 -25.32 17.91
N GLY A 492 3.93 -24.08 18.39
CA GLY A 492 2.92 -23.62 19.36
C GLY A 492 1.51 -23.52 18.82
N GLY A 493 1.26 -23.73 17.53
CA GLY A 493 -0.06 -23.55 16.90
C GLY A 493 -0.51 -22.10 16.82
N MET A 494 0.37 -21.17 17.19
CA MET A 494 0.11 -19.73 17.33
C MET A 494 1.21 -18.90 16.66
N ALA A 495 0.88 -17.66 16.29
CA ALA A 495 1.85 -16.67 15.81
C ALA A 495 1.51 -15.28 16.31
N LEU A 496 2.53 -14.49 16.65
CA LEU A 496 2.38 -13.09 17.03
C LEU A 496 2.18 -12.22 15.78
N ARG A 497 1.15 -11.38 15.80
CA ARG A 497 0.89 -10.41 14.70
C ARG A 497 1.74 -9.16 14.89
N PHE A 498 2.53 -8.82 13.89
CA PHE A 498 3.35 -7.60 13.85
C PHE A 498 4.33 -7.42 15.02
N ALA A 499 4.87 -8.53 15.52
CA ALA A 499 5.85 -8.52 16.60
C ALA A 499 7.04 -7.60 16.31
N ARG A 500 7.49 -6.87 17.33
CA ARG A 500 8.67 -5.99 17.29
C ARG A 500 9.38 -5.96 18.63
N VAL A 501 10.68 -5.92 18.58
CA VAL A 501 11.53 -5.77 19.77
C VAL A 501 11.33 -4.38 20.37
N LEU A 502 11.14 -4.32 21.69
CA LEU A 502 11.19 -3.08 22.48
C LEU A 502 12.56 -2.93 23.14
N ARG A 503 12.99 -3.95 23.86
CA ARG A 503 14.29 -3.98 24.56
C ARG A 503 14.65 -5.40 24.98
N TYR A 504 15.91 -5.64 25.27
CA TYR A 504 16.34 -6.85 25.99
C TYR A 504 16.07 -6.72 27.48
N ARG A 505 15.85 -7.85 28.13
CA ARG A 505 15.55 -7.98 29.57
C ARG A 505 16.68 -8.72 30.30
N PRO A 506 17.84 -8.08 30.53
CA PRO A 506 18.95 -8.70 31.25
C PRO A 506 18.64 -8.94 32.75
N ASP A 507 17.56 -8.35 33.24
CA ASP A 507 17.00 -8.50 34.56
C ASP A 507 16.17 -9.79 34.74
N LYS A 508 15.88 -10.52 33.66
CA LYS A 508 15.08 -11.76 33.69
C LYS A 508 15.88 -12.98 33.25
N ARG A 509 15.64 -14.09 33.93
CA ARG A 509 16.10 -15.40 33.47
C ARG A 509 15.13 -15.98 32.44
N PRO A 510 15.55 -16.89 31.56
CA PRO A 510 14.70 -17.50 30.54
C PRO A 510 13.42 -18.14 31.10
N GLU A 511 13.48 -18.77 32.28
CA GLU A 511 12.33 -19.41 32.94
C GLU A 511 11.32 -18.38 33.49
N GLU A 512 11.68 -17.11 33.56
CA GLU A 512 10.83 -15.99 33.97
C GLU A 512 10.17 -15.30 32.77
N ALA A 513 10.39 -15.82 31.55
CA ALA A 513 9.69 -15.39 30.36
C ALA A 513 8.19 -15.78 30.41
N ASP A 514 7.38 -15.08 29.62
CA ASP A 514 5.97 -15.39 29.51
C ASP A 514 5.74 -16.81 28.97
N THR A 515 4.72 -17.48 29.53
CA THR A 515 4.45 -18.87 29.23
C THR A 515 3.59 -19.05 27.98
N VAL A 516 3.61 -20.24 27.41
CA VAL A 516 2.71 -20.65 26.32
C VAL A 516 1.23 -20.43 26.73
N ALA A 517 0.89 -20.67 28.00
CA ALA A 517 -0.46 -20.45 28.52
C ALA A 517 -0.82 -18.94 28.53
N THR A 518 0.11 -18.06 28.94
CA THR A 518 -0.07 -16.60 28.89
C THR A 518 -0.35 -16.14 27.45
N VAL A 519 0.40 -16.63 26.48
CA VAL A 519 0.22 -16.27 25.07
C VAL A 519 -1.13 -16.78 24.54
N ARG A 520 -1.51 -18.00 24.92
CA ARG A 520 -2.80 -18.60 24.50
C ARG A 520 -3.99 -17.85 25.05
N ALA A 521 -3.89 -17.28 26.25
CA ALA A 521 -4.96 -16.48 26.85
C ALA A 521 -5.25 -15.15 26.12
N ILE A 522 -4.31 -14.68 25.30
CA ILE A 522 -4.47 -13.46 24.47
C ILE A 522 -5.14 -13.80 23.12
N MET A 523 -5.20 -15.07 22.74
CA MET A 523 -5.79 -15.48 21.47
C MET A 523 -7.32 -15.33 21.52
N PRO A 524 -7.95 -14.69 20.51
CA PRO A 524 -9.40 -14.46 20.47
C PRO A 524 -10.24 -15.73 20.31
#